data_627a2427755b256fedcc012f303bdf14
#
_entry.id   627a2427755b256fedcc012f303bdf14
#
_cell.length_a   1.000
_cell.length_b   1.000
_cell.length_c   1.000
_cell.angle_alpha   90.00
_cell.angle_beta   90.00
_cell.angle_gamma   90.00
#
_symmetry.space_group_name_H-M   'P 1'
#
loop_
_entity.id
_entity.type
_entity.pdbx_description
1 polymer ?
#
loop_
_entity_poly.entity_id
_entity_poly.type
_entity_poly.pdbx_seq_one_letter_code
_entity_poly.pdbx_strand_id
1 'polypeptide(L)'
;MPETPDTRPLLQVRGLRGWYGETLALQGIDLDVNEGEVVCLLGRNGAGKTTTLRAVMGLLGRREGRITLRGQPTEGLPPEAIARLGAAYCPEERGIFASLSTEENLLLPPVLLPGGLSVAEIYTLFPNLQQRRHSPGTRLSGGEQQMLAIARILRTGAKLLLLDEPTEGLAPVIVERIGATIRMLRERGFTVLLVEQNFRFACALADRFYVIEEGEVAGHFRGDELDTQREHIESLLGL
;
A
#
# COMPACT_ATOMS: atom_id res chain seq x y z
N MET A 1 32.97 5.37 15.34
CA MET A 1 31.91 6.35 15.07
C MET A 1 30.71 5.55 14.63
N PRO A 2 29.50 5.69 15.21
CA PRO A 2 28.33 5.03 14.65
C PRO A 2 28.10 5.60 13.25
N GLU A 3 27.99 4.73 12.26
CA GLU A 3 27.59 5.09 10.91
C GLU A 3 26.25 5.82 10.99
N THR A 4 26.19 7.03 10.46
CA THR A 4 24.91 7.72 10.24
C THR A 4 24.06 6.78 9.37
N PRO A 5 22.82 6.46 9.77
CA PRO A 5 21.98 5.61 8.97
C PRO A 5 21.87 6.17 7.55
N ASP A 6 22.01 5.30 6.57
CA ASP A 6 21.87 5.66 5.14
C ASP A 6 20.52 6.36 4.97
N THR A 7 20.54 7.67 4.80
CA THR A 7 19.34 8.52 4.79
C THR A 7 18.56 8.43 3.48
N ARG A 8 18.91 7.47 2.60
CA ARG A 8 18.21 7.28 1.34
C ARG A 8 16.85 6.63 1.56
N PRO A 9 15.79 7.18 0.98
CA PRO A 9 14.45 6.59 1.07
C PRO A 9 14.44 5.16 0.50
N LEU A 10 13.61 4.29 1.08
CA LEU A 10 13.35 2.95 0.56
C LEU A 10 12.72 3.01 -0.84
N LEU A 11 11.71 3.89 -0.99
CA LEU A 11 11.08 4.21 -2.28
C LEU A 11 11.25 5.69 -2.54
N GLN A 12 11.73 6.03 -3.73
CA GLN A 12 11.81 7.41 -4.20
C GLN A 12 11.15 7.53 -5.57
N VAL A 13 10.27 8.49 -5.71
CA VAL A 13 9.57 8.82 -6.96
C VAL A 13 9.86 10.27 -7.30
N ARG A 14 10.26 10.53 -8.56
CA ARG A 14 10.59 11.87 -9.05
C ARG A 14 9.99 12.13 -10.42
N GLY A 15 9.20 13.20 -10.52
CA GLY A 15 8.60 13.66 -11.76
C GLY A 15 7.75 12.61 -12.46
N LEU A 16 7.08 11.73 -11.68
CA LEU A 16 6.33 10.61 -12.24
C LEU A 16 5.12 11.11 -13.02
N ARG A 17 5.12 10.80 -14.32
CA ARG A 17 3.98 10.95 -15.23
C ARG A 17 3.46 9.60 -15.62
N GLY A 18 2.14 9.48 -15.81
CA GLY A 18 1.52 8.21 -16.14
C GLY A 18 0.27 8.38 -17.00
N TRP A 19 0.04 7.44 -17.91
CA TRP A 19 -1.06 7.51 -18.88
C TRP A 19 -1.90 6.24 -18.90
N TYR A 20 -3.20 6.42 -19.15
CA TYR A 20 -4.11 5.38 -19.60
C TYR A 20 -4.47 5.68 -21.07
N GLY A 21 -3.90 4.90 -22.01
CA GLY A 21 -3.94 5.25 -23.44
C GLY A 21 -3.31 6.62 -23.67
N GLU A 22 -4.08 7.57 -24.22
CA GLU A 22 -3.64 8.96 -24.46
C GLU A 22 -3.94 9.90 -23.28
N THR A 23 -4.68 9.45 -22.27
CA THR A 23 -5.08 10.30 -21.14
C THR A 23 -3.97 10.37 -20.10
N LEU A 24 -3.45 11.56 -19.84
CA LEU A 24 -2.50 11.83 -18.77
C LEU A 24 -3.22 11.77 -17.43
N ALA A 25 -2.81 10.84 -16.58
CA ALA A 25 -3.41 10.61 -15.25
C ALA A 25 -2.49 11.05 -14.10
N LEU A 26 -1.16 11.08 -14.31
CA LEU A 26 -0.18 11.62 -13.36
C LEU A 26 0.65 12.69 -14.07
N GLN A 27 0.81 13.84 -13.43
CA GLN A 27 1.38 15.04 -14.06
C GLN A 27 2.75 15.45 -13.49
N GLY A 28 3.32 14.65 -12.59
CA GLY A 28 4.64 14.93 -11.99
C GLY A 28 4.68 14.65 -10.50
N ILE A 29 4.33 13.41 -10.09
CA ILE A 29 4.36 13.01 -8.67
C ILE A 29 5.81 12.93 -8.17
N ASP A 30 6.08 13.61 -7.07
CA ASP A 30 7.29 13.50 -6.27
C ASP A 30 6.94 13.00 -4.87
N LEU A 31 7.50 11.86 -4.46
CA LEU A 31 7.33 11.35 -3.10
C LEU A 31 8.51 10.49 -2.66
N ASP A 32 8.68 10.38 -1.36
CA ASP A 32 9.65 9.52 -0.70
C ASP A 32 8.97 8.69 0.40
N VAL A 33 9.40 7.44 0.54
CA VAL A 33 9.00 6.55 1.64
C VAL A 33 10.26 5.98 2.27
N ASN A 34 10.46 6.23 3.57
CA ASN A 34 11.61 5.69 4.31
C ASN A 34 11.29 4.30 4.88
N GLU A 35 12.34 3.54 5.26
CA GLU A 35 12.14 2.24 5.89
C GLU A 35 11.38 2.37 7.22
N GLY A 36 10.42 1.46 7.45
CA GLY A 36 9.68 1.35 8.69
C GLY A 36 8.62 2.43 8.93
N GLU A 37 8.35 3.31 7.95
CA GLU A 37 7.29 4.30 8.07
C GLU A 37 5.99 3.90 7.36
N VAL A 38 4.91 4.50 7.78
CA VAL A 38 3.62 4.49 7.09
C VAL A 38 3.42 5.85 6.44
N VAL A 39 3.42 5.88 5.10
CA VAL A 39 3.11 7.07 4.31
C VAL A 39 1.74 6.91 3.70
N CYS A 40 0.89 7.94 3.78
CA CYS A 40 -0.45 7.90 3.20
C CYS A 40 -0.57 8.88 2.02
N LEU A 41 -1.11 8.37 0.90
CA LEU A 41 -1.58 9.19 -0.21
C LEU A 41 -3.07 9.46 0.00
N LEU A 42 -3.40 10.71 0.26
CA LEU A 42 -4.76 11.22 0.40
C LEU A 42 -5.18 11.90 -0.89
N GLY A 43 -6.48 12.04 -1.11
CA GLY A 43 -7.04 12.75 -2.25
C GLY A 43 -8.41 12.21 -2.64
N ARG A 44 -9.12 12.96 -3.46
CA ARG A 44 -10.45 12.59 -3.96
C ARG A 44 -10.39 11.40 -4.92
N ASN A 45 -11.56 10.82 -5.23
CA ASN A 45 -11.64 9.80 -6.28
C ASN A 45 -11.20 10.37 -7.62
N GLY A 46 -10.38 9.59 -8.34
CA GLY A 46 -9.81 10.02 -9.61
C GLY A 46 -8.59 10.96 -9.51
N ALA A 47 -8.14 11.33 -8.31
CA ALA A 47 -6.99 12.22 -8.13
C ALA A 47 -5.64 11.64 -8.61
N GLY A 48 -5.53 10.31 -8.82
CA GLY A 48 -4.29 9.67 -9.27
C GLY A 48 -3.64 8.74 -8.23
N LYS A 49 -4.24 8.54 -7.05
CA LYS A 49 -3.70 7.72 -5.95
C LYS A 49 -3.38 6.28 -6.39
N THR A 50 -4.39 5.52 -6.80
CA THR A 50 -4.26 4.14 -7.34
C THR A 50 -3.30 4.10 -8.52
N THR A 51 -3.37 5.09 -9.41
CA THR A 51 -2.47 5.19 -10.58
C THR A 51 -1.01 5.32 -10.14
N THR A 52 -0.73 6.05 -9.06
CA THR A 52 0.61 6.17 -8.47
C THR A 52 1.12 4.81 -7.98
N LEU A 53 0.31 4.04 -7.22
CA LEU A 53 0.70 2.69 -6.78
C LEU A 53 0.93 1.74 -7.97
N ARG A 54 0.04 1.78 -8.97
CA ARG A 54 0.19 0.98 -10.20
C ARG A 54 1.44 1.34 -10.97
N ALA A 55 1.78 2.63 -11.06
CA ALA A 55 3.00 3.09 -11.70
C ALA A 55 4.25 2.60 -10.94
N VAL A 56 4.26 2.69 -9.59
CA VAL A 56 5.36 2.17 -8.75
C VAL A 56 5.58 0.68 -9.00
N MET A 57 4.50 -0.10 -9.12
CA MET A 57 4.58 -1.55 -9.38
C MET A 57 4.82 -1.93 -10.85
N GLY A 58 4.97 -0.96 -11.76
CA GLY A 58 5.15 -1.27 -13.18
C GLY A 58 3.90 -1.81 -13.88
N LEU A 59 2.72 -1.60 -13.29
CA LEU A 59 1.42 -2.04 -13.82
C LEU A 59 0.78 -1.04 -14.77
N LEU A 60 1.39 0.14 -14.95
CA LEU A 60 0.94 1.16 -15.88
C LEU A 60 1.66 1.00 -17.22
N GLY A 61 0.91 0.94 -18.32
CA GLY A 61 1.46 0.67 -19.65
C GLY A 61 2.43 1.75 -20.16
N ARG A 62 2.17 3.04 -19.82
CA ARG A 62 3.07 4.14 -20.14
C ARG A 62 3.31 4.99 -18.91
N ARG A 63 4.58 5.12 -18.53
CA ARG A 63 5.04 5.98 -17.42
C ARG A 63 6.37 6.62 -17.77
N GLU A 64 6.60 7.82 -17.27
CA GLU A 64 7.86 8.58 -17.38
C GLU A 64 8.23 9.11 -16.00
N GLY A 65 9.45 9.57 -15.83
CA GLY A 65 10.02 9.99 -14.54
C GLY A 65 10.94 8.93 -13.97
N ARG A 66 11.37 9.11 -12.73
CA ARG A 66 12.30 8.18 -12.05
C ARG A 66 11.65 7.56 -10.82
N ILE A 67 11.73 6.24 -10.73
CA ILE A 67 11.33 5.49 -9.54
C ILE A 67 12.50 4.62 -9.11
N THR A 68 12.95 4.78 -7.87
CA THR A 68 13.96 3.88 -7.29
C THR A 68 13.40 3.16 -6.07
N LEU A 69 13.65 1.86 -6.00
CA LEU A 69 13.33 1.01 -4.86
C LEU A 69 14.62 0.43 -4.30
N ARG A 70 14.91 0.69 -3.02
CA ARG A 70 16.19 0.33 -2.39
C ARG A 70 17.41 0.84 -3.17
N GLY A 71 17.32 2.06 -3.71
CA GLY A 71 18.35 2.67 -4.53
C GLY A 71 18.48 2.08 -5.95
N GLN A 72 17.68 1.09 -6.32
CA GLN A 72 17.68 0.49 -7.67
C GLN A 72 16.60 1.13 -8.54
N PRO A 73 16.92 1.58 -9.76
CA PRO A 73 15.92 2.10 -10.68
C PRO A 73 14.98 1.00 -11.14
N THR A 74 13.68 1.36 -11.27
CA THR A 74 12.63 0.41 -11.67
C THR A 74 12.07 0.70 -13.07
N GLU A 75 12.61 1.70 -13.76
CA GLU A 75 12.22 2.00 -15.13
C GLU A 75 12.48 0.80 -16.06
N GLY A 76 11.49 0.43 -16.84
CA GLY A 76 11.58 -0.71 -17.77
C GLY A 76 11.52 -2.09 -17.11
N LEU A 77 11.51 -2.18 -15.78
CA LEU A 77 11.33 -3.46 -15.12
C LEU A 77 9.87 -3.91 -15.18
N PRO A 78 9.61 -5.21 -15.45
CA PRO A 78 8.28 -5.77 -15.33
C PRO A 78 7.86 -5.92 -13.86
N PRO A 79 6.54 -6.01 -13.57
CA PRO A 79 6.02 -6.05 -12.20
C PRO A 79 6.63 -7.13 -11.30
N GLU A 80 6.88 -8.31 -11.84
CA GLU A 80 7.50 -9.43 -11.11
C GLU A 80 8.96 -9.15 -10.71
N ALA A 81 9.70 -8.36 -11.49
CA ALA A 81 11.05 -7.93 -11.14
C ALA A 81 11.01 -6.90 -10.01
N ILE A 82 10.05 -5.95 -10.05
CA ILE A 82 9.83 -4.99 -8.96
C ILE A 82 9.42 -5.70 -7.67
N ALA A 83 8.56 -6.71 -7.76
CA ALA A 83 8.18 -7.52 -6.60
C ALA A 83 9.41 -8.23 -5.97
N ARG A 84 10.36 -8.70 -6.77
CA ARG A 84 11.62 -9.28 -6.27
C ARG A 84 12.58 -8.26 -5.63
N LEU A 85 12.38 -6.96 -5.86
CA LEU A 85 13.08 -5.91 -5.12
C LEU A 85 12.47 -5.66 -3.73
N GLY A 86 11.34 -6.28 -3.41
CA GLY A 86 10.73 -6.26 -2.09
C GLY A 86 9.51 -5.36 -1.96
N ALA A 87 8.81 -5.03 -3.05
CA ALA A 87 7.50 -4.40 -3.03
C ALA A 87 6.38 -5.42 -3.25
N ALA A 88 5.25 -5.25 -2.56
CA ALA A 88 4.04 -6.03 -2.78
C ALA A 88 2.81 -5.12 -2.81
N TYR A 89 1.86 -5.43 -3.69
CA TYR A 89 0.68 -4.61 -3.94
C TYR A 89 -0.60 -5.35 -3.56
N CYS A 90 -1.43 -4.71 -2.77
CA CYS A 90 -2.78 -5.15 -2.44
C CYS A 90 -3.76 -4.17 -3.10
N PRO A 91 -4.41 -4.55 -4.21
CA PRO A 91 -5.36 -3.68 -4.92
C PRO A 91 -6.67 -3.54 -4.14
N GLU A 92 -7.41 -2.49 -4.44
CA GLU A 92 -8.76 -2.20 -3.94
C GLU A 92 -9.73 -3.38 -4.16
N GLU A 93 -9.70 -3.99 -5.35
CA GLU A 93 -10.57 -5.11 -5.72
C GLU A 93 -10.21 -6.43 -5.00
N ARG A 94 -9.24 -6.41 -4.05
CA ARG A 94 -8.78 -7.56 -3.25
C ARG A 94 -8.18 -8.71 -4.05
N GLY A 95 -8.60 -8.91 -5.30
CA GLY A 95 -8.10 -9.95 -6.21
C GLY A 95 -8.21 -11.37 -5.66
N ILE A 96 -9.32 -11.70 -4.98
CA ILE A 96 -9.56 -13.04 -4.43
C ILE A 96 -10.05 -13.97 -5.54
N PHE A 97 -9.42 -15.13 -5.66
CA PHE A 97 -9.83 -16.18 -6.59
C PHE A 97 -11.03 -16.91 -6.05
N ALA A 98 -12.16 -16.71 -6.70
CA ALA A 98 -13.49 -17.15 -6.26
C ALA A 98 -13.61 -18.67 -6.07
N SER A 99 -12.97 -19.45 -6.95
CA SER A 99 -13.02 -20.92 -6.95
C SER A 99 -12.02 -21.58 -6.01
N LEU A 100 -11.01 -20.85 -5.57
CA LEU A 100 -10.00 -21.35 -4.64
C LEU A 100 -10.48 -21.21 -3.19
N SER A 101 -10.08 -22.14 -2.34
CA SER A 101 -10.26 -22.04 -0.90
C SER A 101 -9.45 -20.85 -0.34
N THR A 102 -9.76 -20.45 0.89
CA THR A 102 -8.99 -19.42 1.61
C THR A 102 -7.51 -19.79 1.70
N GLU A 103 -7.18 -21.04 2.01
CA GLU A 103 -5.80 -21.51 2.12
C GLU A 103 -5.09 -21.53 0.75
N GLU A 104 -5.74 -22.00 -0.30
CA GLU A 104 -5.18 -21.96 -1.66
C GLU A 104 -4.95 -20.53 -2.13
N ASN A 105 -5.89 -19.61 -1.88
CA ASN A 105 -5.70 -18.19 -2.13
C ASN A 105 -4.48 -17.63 -1.37
N LEU A 106 -4.34 -17.99 -0.09
CA LEU A 106 -3.21 -17.55 0.75
C LEU A 106 -1.88 -18.08 0.21
N LEU A 107 -1.84 -19.31 -0.30
CA LEU A 107 -0.63 -19.97 -0.76
C LEU A 107 -0.26 -19.63 -2.20
N LEU A 108 -1.16 -19.05 -2.97
CA LEU A 108 -0.98 -18.77 -4.40
C LEU A 108 0.24 -17.89 -4.73
N PRO A 109 0.50 -16.76 -4.02
CA PRO A 109 1.70 -15.98 -4.29
C PRO A 109 2.95 -16.74 -3.86
N PRO A 110 4.01 -16.77 -4.70
CA PRO A 110 5.28 -17.38 -4.32
C PRO A 110 5.96 -16.59 -3.19
N VAL A 111 6.77 -17.26 -2.39
CA VAL A 111 7.73 -16.61 -1.51
C VAL A 111 8.89 -16.12 -2.38
N LEU A 112 9.08 -14.81 -2.47
CA LEU A 112 10.09 -14.17 -3.33
C LEU A 112 11.36 -13.84 -2.57
N LEU A 113 11.22 -13.49 -1.28
CA LEU A 113 12.31 -13.02 -0.43
C LEU A 113 12.21 -13.67 0.97
N PRO A 114 13.33 -13.76 1.70
CA PRO A 114 13.28 -14.18 3.11
C PRO A 114 12.55 -13.14 3.99
N GLY A 115 12.06 -13.58 5.14
CA GLY A 115 11.41 -12.71 6.14
C GLY A 115 9.92 -12.44 5.89
N GLY A 116 9.28 -13.19 4.98
CA GLY A 116 7.83 -13.25 4.88
C GLY A 116 7.22 -14.00 6.07
N LEU A 117 5.95 -13.70 6.39
CA LEU A 117 5.25 -14.39 7.46
C LEU A 117 4.91 -15.82 7.04
N SER A 118 5.10 -16.76 7.96
CA SER A 118 4.63 -18.13 7.81
C SER A 118 3.10 -18.20 7.86
N VAL A 119 2.52 -19.30 7.36
CA VAL A 119 1.07 -19.53 7.43
C VAL A 119 0.58 -19.54 8.88
N ALA A 120 1.37 -20.09 9.81
CA ALA A 120 1.03 -20.11 11.24
C ALA A 120 0.96 -18.71 11.83
N GLU A 121 1.93 -17.82 11.51
CA GLU A 121 1.91 -16.42 11.95
C GLU A 121 0.73 -15.66 11.34
N ILE A 122 0.41 -15.90 10.07
CA ILE A 122 -0.76 -15.31 9.41
C ILE A 122 -2.05 -15.75 10.08
N TYR A 123 -2.19 -17.02 10.44
CA TYR A 123 -3.37 -17.51 11.14
C TYR A 123 -3.45 -17.01 12.59
N THR A 124 -2.33 -16.75 13.23
CA THR A 124 -2.30 -16.05 14.53
C THR A 124 -2.79 -14.60 14.38
N LEU A 125 -2.39 -13.92 13.31
CA LEU A 125 -2.79 -12.55 13.01
C LEU A 125 -4.26 -12.44 12.57
N PHE A 126 -4.71 -13.43 11.77
CA PHE A 126 -6.06 -13.50 11.20
C PHE A 126 -6.74 -14.83 11.54
N PRO A 127 -7.16 -15.09 12.80
CA PRO A 127 -7.74 -16.37 13.22
C PRO A 127 -9.00 -16.76 12.43
N ASN A 128 -9.77 -15.77 11.95
CA ASN A 128 -10.93 -15.99 11.10
C ASN A 128 -10.56 -16.65 9.76
N LEU A 129 -9.39 -16.33 9.19
CA LEU A 129 -8.92 -17.01 7.97
C LEU A 129 -8.61 -18.49 8.23
N GLN A 130 -8.05 -18.81 9.40
CA GLN A 130 -7.82 -20.20 9.82
C GLN A 130 -9.14 -20.97 9.94
N GLN A 131 -10.14 -20.37 10.58
CA GLN A 131 -11.47 -21.00 10.73
C GLN A 131 -12.14 -21.25 9.37
N ARG A 132 -11.87 -20.40 8.41
CA ARG A 132 -12.42 -20.43 7.05
C ARG A 132 -11.47 -21.05 6.02
N ARG A 133 -10.35 -21.69 6.44
CA ARG A 133 -9.29 -22.13 5.51
C ARG A 133 -9.76 -22.96 4.33
N HIS A 134 -10.81 -23.78 4.51
CA HIS A 134 -11.37 -24.62 3.47
C HIS A 134 -12.60 -24.00 2.75
N SER A 135 -13.00 -22.79 3.16
CA SER A 135 -14.12 -22.09 2.51
C SER A 135 -13.67 -21.48 1.19
N PRO A 136 -14.47 -21.58 0.12
CA PRO A 136 -14.19 -20.87 -1.13
C PRO A 136 -14.15 -19.35 -0.91
N GLY A 137 -13.33 -18.63 -1.70
CA GLY A 137 -13.18 -17.18 -1.63
C GLY A 137 -14.51 -16.42 -1.74
N THR A 138 -15.49 -16.97 -2.49
CA THR A 138 -16.84 -16.40 -2.63
C THR A 138 -17.68 -16.43 -1.35
N ARG A 139 -17.35 -17.28 -0.39
CA ARG A 139 -18.07 -17.40 0.90
C ARG A 139 -17.46 -16.55 2.01
N LEU A 140 -16.40 -15.83 1.73
CA LEU A 140 -15.80 -14.89 2.66
C LEU A 140 -16.58 -13.58 2.62
N SER A 141 -16.79 -12.97 3.80
CA SER A 141 -17.25 -11.58 3.90
C SER A 141 -16.24 -10.62 3.27
N GLY A 142 -16.66 -9.40 2.91
CA GLY A 142 -15.75 -8.39 2.37
C GLY A 142 -14.53 -8.13 3.26
N GLY A 143 -14.73 -8.10 4.58
CA GLY A 143 -13.62 -7.95 5.54
C GLY A 143 -12.69 -9.15 5.59
N GLU A 144 -13.20 -10.39 5.50
CA GLU A 144 -12.37 -11.60 5.43
C GLU A 144 -11.58 -11.65 4.11
N GLN A 145 -12.18 -11.23 3.00
CA GLN A 145 -11.49 -11.11 1.71
C GLN A 145 -10.36 -10.08 1.78
N GLN A 146 -10.59 -8.93 2.43
CA GLN A 146 -9.57 -7.89 2.61
C GLN A 146 -8.41 -8.39 3.47
N MET A 147 -8.72 -9.06 4.59
CA MET A 147 -7.68 -9.68 5.43
C MET A 147 -6.89 -10.74 4.66
N LEU A 148 -7.54 -11.53 3.81
CA LEU A 148 -6.87 -12.53 2.97
C LEU A 148 -5.99 -11.87 1.90
N ALA A 149 -6.43 -10.76 1.28
CA ALA A 149 -5.64 -9.99 0.33
C ALA A 149 -4.35 -9.44 0.96
N ILE A 150 -4.43 -8.88 2.16
CA ILE A 150 -3.26 -8.43 2.94
C ILE A 150 -2.40 -9.63 3.33
N ALA A 151 -3.00 -10.71 3.85
CA ALA A 151 -2.27 -11.91 4.27
C ALA A 151 -1.42 -12.51 3.15
N ARG A 152 -1.92 -12.53 1.91
CA ARG A 152 -1.19 -13.05 0.74
C ARG A 152 0.13 -12.33 0.51
N ILE A 153 0.12 -11.00 0.58
CA ILE A 153 1.33 -10.21 0.32
C ILE A 153 2.35 -10.32 1.45
N LEU A 154 1.91 -10.56 2.70
CA LEU A 154 2.80 -10.74 3.84
C LEU A 154 3.67 -12.01 3.74
N ARG A 155 3.22 -13.02 2.97
CA ARG A 155 3.99 -14.26 2.74
C ARG A 155 5.15 -14.07 1.77
N THR A 156 5.07 -13.10 0.88
CA THR A 156 6.03 -12.95 -0.23
C THR A 156 7.44 -12.61 0.22
N GLY A 157 7.62 -12.08 1.43
CA GLY A 157 8.89 -11.56 1.94
C GLY A 157 9.12 -10.08 1.62
N ALA A 158 8.20 -9.44 0.88
CA ALA A 158 8.27 -8.00 0.63
C ALA A 158 8.17 -7.22 1.94
N LYS A 159 8.94 -6.13 2.04
CA LYS A 159 8.95 -5.22 3.18
C LYS A 159 8.26 -3.89 2.87
N LEU A 160 8.13 -3.51 1.61
CA LEU A 160 7.29 -2.39 1.17
C LEU A 160 5.92 -2.93 0.75
N LEU A 161 4.89 -2.55 1.48
CA LEU A 161 3.50 -2.90 1.22
C LEU A 161 2.77 -1.70 0.62
N LEU A 162 2.24 -1.85 -0.57
CA LEU A 162 1.41 -0.87 -1.25
C LEU A 162 -0.05 -1.29 -1.05
N LEU A 163 -0.81 -0.55 -0.24
CA LEU A 163 -2.19 -0.86 0.11
C LEU A 163 -3.13 0.17 -0.53
N ASP A 164 -4.01 -0.30 -1.40
CA ASP A 164 -4.93 0.55 -2.16
C ASP A 164 -6.33 0.48 -1.55
N GLU A 165 -6.76 1.56 -0.89
CA GLU A 165 -8.04 1.74 -0.23
C GLU A 165 -8.51 0.51 0.60
N PRO A 166 -7.67 0.00 1.53
CA PRO A 166 -7.93 -1.27 2.20
C PRO A 166 -9.14 -1.24 3.13
N THR A 167 -9.71 -0.07 3.42
CA THR A 167 -10.87 0.06 4.32
C THR A 167 -12.19 0.33 3.61
N GLU A 168 -12.17 0.51 2.28
CA GLU A 168 -13.37 0.90 1.54
C GLU A 168 -14.49 -0.13 1.64
N GLY A 169 -15.70 0.38 1.92
CA GLY A 169 -16.91 -0.44 2.01
C GLY A 169 -16.92 -1.44 3.17
N LEU A 170 -16.06 -1.30 4.17
CA LEU A 170 -15.95 -2.22 5.30
C LEU A 170 -16.62 -1.69 6.56
N ALA A 171 -17.12 -2.63 7.38
CA ALA A 171 -17.68 -2.29 8.70
C ALA A 171 -16.60 -1.73 9.63
N PRO A 172 -16.95 -0.79 10.55
CA PRO A 172 -16.00 -0.11 11.44
C PRO A 172 -15.10 -1.07 12.22
N VAL A 173 -15.60 -2.19 12.71
CA VAL A 173 -14.84 -3.20 13.44
C VAL A 173 -13.74 -3.84 12.58
N ILE A 174 -13.95 -3.96 11.28
CA ILE A 174 -12.94 -4.47 10.33
C ILE A 174 -11.90 -3.40 10.04
N VAL A 175 -12.32 -2.14 9.86
CA VAL A 175 -11.43 -0.99 9.70
C VAL A 175 -10.46 -0.90 10.88
N GLU A 176 -10.96 -0.99 12.11
CA GLU A 176 -10.12 -1.01 13.32
C GLU A 176 -9.11 -2.16 13.31
N ARG A 177 -9.53 -3.36 12.90
CA ARG A 177 -8.64 -4.54 12.81
C ARG A 177 -7.56 -4.35 11.75
N ILE A 178 -7.88 -3.79 10.59
CA ILE A 178 -6.89 -3.45 9.55
C ILE A 178 -5.90 -2.42 10.10
N GLY A 179 -6.38 -1.37 10.78
CA GLY A 179 -5.51 -0.39 11.42
C GLY A 179 -4.56 -0.99 12.45
N ALA A 180 -5.06 -1.88 13.32
CA ALA A 180 -4.23 -2.60 14.28
C ALA A 180 -3.18 -3.48 13.57
N THR A 181 -3.56 -4.12 12.46
CA THR A 181 -2.63 -4.91 11.64
C THR A 181 -1.52 -4.04 11.06
N ILE A 182 -1.84 -2.88 10.47
CA ILE A 182 -0.84 -1.96 9.89
C ILE A 182 0.14 -1.48 10.98
N ARG A 183 -0.34 -1.10 12.16
CA ARG A 183 0.53 -0.71 13.29
C ARG A 183 1.49 -1.83 13.68
N MET A 184 0.98 -3.05 13.85
CA MET A 184 1.80 -4.21 14.19
C MET A 184 2.83 -4.54 13.10
N LEU A 185 2.48 -4.40 11.81
CA LEU A 185 3.40 -4.59 10.70
C LEU A 185 4.52 -3.54 10.72
N ARG A 186 4.19 -2.27 10.99
CA ARG A 186 5.18 -1.20 11.18
C ARG A 186 6.16 -1.54 12.30
N GLU A 187 5.66 -1.97 13.46
CA GLU A 187 6.49 -2.40 14.61
C GLU A 187 7.42 -3.57 14.26
N ARG A 188 7.04 -4.41 13.28
CA ARG A 188 7.86 -5.49 12.72
C ARG A 188 8.78 -5.05 11.58
N GLY A 189 8.93 -3.75 11.35
CA GLY A 189 9.82 -3.17 10.33
C GLY A 189 9.29 -3.26 8.91
N PHE A 190 7.98 -3.46 8.71
CA PHE A 190 7.38 -3.25 7.41
C PHE A 190 7.20 -1.76 7.13
N THR A 191 7.33 -1.40 5.87
CA THR A 191 7.07 -0.05 5.34
C THR A 191 5.75 -0.10 4.58
N VAL A 192 4.91 0.89 4.76
CA VAL A 192 3.58 0.91 4.13
C VAL A 192 3.39 2.21 3.34
N LEU A 193 3.06 2.09 2.07
CA LEU A 193 2.49 3.17 1.27
C LEU A 193 0.99 2.89 1.13
N LEU A 194 0.19 3.67 1.83
CA LEU A 194 -1.25 3.52 1.97
C LEU A 194 -1.97 4.53 1.10
N VAL A 195 -2.89 4.10 0.28
CA VAL A 195 -3.87 4.98 -0.38
C VAL A 195 -5.17 4.93 0.42
N GLU A 196 -5.69 6.08 0.78
CA GLU A 196 -6.94 6.19 1.55
C GLU A 196 -7.72 7.46 1.21
N GLN A 197 -9.04 7.37 1.40
CA GLN A 197 -9.95 8.51 1.41
C GLN A 197 -10.41 8.83 2.83
N ASN A 198 -10.39 7.84 3.72
CA ASN A 198 -10.77 8.00 5.11
C ASN A 198 -9.66 8.74 5.88
N PHE A 199 -9.76 10.08 5.88
CA PHE A 199 -8.78 10.95 6.54
C PHE A 199 -8.59 10.60 8.02
N ARG A 200 -9.68 10.31 8.75
CA ARG A 200 -9.60 9.93 10.17
C ARG A 200 -8.81 8.63 10.39
N PHE A 201 -9.01 7.65 9.53
CA PHE A 201 -8.26 6.39 9.58
C PHE A 201 -6.78 6.62 9.25
N ALA A 202 -6.50 7.39 8.21
CA ALA A 202 -5.14 7.72 7.80
C ALA A 202 -4.36 8.45 8.92
N CYS A 203 -4.98 9.47 9.56
CA CYS A 203 -4.37 10.22 10.67
C CYS A 203 -3.99 9.35 11.87
N ALA A 204 -4.71 8.27 12.12
CA ALA A 204 -4.43 7.36 13.23
C ALA A 204 -3.24 6.41 12.97
N LEU A 205 -2.68 6.41 11.76
CA LEU A 205 -1.69 5.42 11.33
C LEU A 205 -0.43 6.00 10.70
N ALA A 206 -0.58 7.05 9.86
CA ALA A 206 0.49 7.50 9.00
C ALA A 206 1.43 8.48 9.70
N ASP A 207 2.72 8.36 9.39
CA ASP A 207 3.79 9.26 9.83
C ASP A 207 3.88 10.49 8.94
N ARG A 208 3.55 10.32 7.63
CA ARG A 208 3.55 11.39 6.63
C ARG A 208 2.41 11.21 5.64
N PHE A 209 2.01 12.34 5.06
CA PHE A 209 0.89 12.43 4.13
C PHE A 209 1.29 13.19 2.89
N TYR A 210 0.90 12.67 1.73
CA TYR A 210 0.89 13.40 0.47
C TYR A 210 -0.55 13.53 0.03
N VAL A 211 -0.99 14.75 -0.22
CA VAL A 211 -2.32 15.01 -0.81
C VAL A 211 -2.16 15.07 -2.32
N ILE A 212 -2.87 14.20 -3.01
CA ILE A 212 -2.87 14.13 -4.47
C ILE A 212 -4.13 14.80 -5.01
N GLU A 213 -3.95 15.72 -5.93
CA GLU A 213 -5.01 16.40 -6.65
C GLU A 213 -4.65 16.49 -8.14
N GLU A 214 -5.57 16.12 -9.01
CA GLU A 214 -5.39 16.16 -10.48
C GLU A 214 -4.07 15.55 -11.00
N GLY A 215 -3.59 14.50 -10.35
CA GLY A 215 -2.35 13.82 -10.74
C GLY A 215 -1.05 14.49 -10.28
N GLU A 216 -1.12 15.46 -9.38
CA GLU A 216 0.03 16.16 -8.78
C GLU A 216 0.01 16.06 -7.25
N VAL A 217 1.14 16.34 -6.60
CA VAL A 217 1.21 16.48 -5.15
C VAL A 217 0.82 17.92 -4.79
N ALA A 218 -0.41 18.11 -4.28
CA ALA A 218 -0.91 19.40 -3.84
C ALA A 218 -0.40 19.80 -2.44
N GLY A 219 -0.04 18.83 -1.61
CA GLY A 219 0.50 19.06 -0.28
C GLY A 219 1.26 17.87 0.29
N HIS A 220 2.19 18.15 1.20
CA HIS A 220 2.97 17.16 1.94
C HIS A 220 3.04 17.58 3.41
N PHE A 221 2.67 16.69 4.31
CA PHE A 221 2.52 16.96 5.74
C PHE A 221 3.10 15.81 6.57
N ARG A 222 3.60 16.14 7.75
CA ARG A 222 4.02 15.16 8.75
C ARG A 222 2.87 14.88 9.72
N GLY A 223 2.90 13.70 10.36
CA GLY A 223 1.89 13.33 11.34
C GLY A 223 1.84 14.27 12.56
N ASP A 224 2.99 14.82 12.96
CA ASP A 224 3.09 15.80 14.05
C ASP A 224 2.59 17.22 13.69
N GLU A 225 2.35 17.50 12.41
CA GLU A 225 1.82 18.78 11.90
C GLU A 225 0.29 18.76 11.72
N LEU A 226 -0.37 17.59 11.83
CA LEU A 226 -1.78 17.41 11.52
C LEU A 226 -2.71 18.35 12.31
N ASP A 227 -2.44 18.53 13.60
CA ASP A 227 -3.30 19.38 14.44
C ASP A 227 -3.25 20.86 14.02
N THR A 228 -2.09 21.32 13.53
CA THR A 228 -1.89 22.71 13.08
C THR A 228 -2.28 22.93 11.61
N GLN A 229 -2.25 21.91 10.78
CA GLN A 229 -2.53 21.97 9.34
C GLN A 229 -3.89 21.40 8.95
N ARG A 230 -4.70 21.01 9.92
CA ARG A 230 -5.94 20.25 9.70
C ARG A 230 -6.89 20.94 8.75
N GLU A 231 -7.21 22.21 8.98
CA GLU A 231 -8.10 22.99 8.11
C GLU A 231 -7.59 23.10 6.68
N HIS A 232 -6.28 23.22 6.51
CA HIS A 232 -5.65 23.26 5.19
C HIS A 232 -5.76 21.91 4.47
N ILE A 233 -5.50 20.81 5.17
CA ILE A 233 -5.60 19.45 4.62
C ILE A 233 -7.06 19.13 4.26
N GLU A 234 -8.01 19.45 5.15
CA GLU A 234 -9.46 19.26 4.91
C GLU A 234 -9.91 20.09 3.69
N SER A 235 -9.42 21.32 3.53
CA SER A 235 -9.68 22.14 2.34
C SER A 235 -9.17 21.49 1.05
N LEU A 236 -7.95 20.93 1.03
CA LEU A 236 -7.40 20.20 -0.12
C LEU A 236 -8.19 18.94 -0.45
N LEU A 237 -8.76 18.28 0.56
CA LEU A 237 -9.57 17.09 0.40
C LEU A 237 -11.03 17.40 0.03
N GLY A 238 -11.46 18.67 0.17
CA GLY A 238 -12.82 19.12 -0.06
C GLY A 238 -13.80 18.61 1.00
N LEU A 239 -13.33 18.51 2.28
CA LEU A 239 -14.09 18.09 3.46
C LEU A 239 -14.67 19.29 4.21
#